data_72b38d6e8801751dc3b6191ed261f819
#
_entry.id   72b38d6e8801751dc3b6191ed261f819
#
_cell.length_a   1.000
_cell.length_b   1.000
_cell.length_c   1.000
_cell.angle_alpha   90.00
_cell.angle_beta   90.00
_cell.angle_gamma   90.00
#
_symmetry.space_group_name_H-M   'P 1'
#
loop_
_entity.id
_entity.type
_entity.pdbx_description
1 polymer ?
#
loop_
_entity_poly.entity_id
_entity_poly.type
_entity_poly.pdbx_seq_one_letter_code
_entity_poly.pdbx_strand_id
1 'polypeptide(L)'
;MTSGAADDADRLGELAGRLAQVRARIAGACQAAGRPPDHVALIAITKTFPASDVALLASLGVTDFGENRDQEAAPKAAAATALGVRPRWHFVGQLQVNKVASVVRYADVVQSVDRIRLVRALGTRAADAGRQVSCLIQVNLDPDAAAAGRDHGDPGRGGAMPAEVPKLADAVAAQDGLSLGGVMAVAPLGRPPGPAFRMLRQIAEVIRAAHPGATMISAGMSGDLDEAIAEGATHVRVGTALLGGRPPFVR
;
A
#
# COMPACT_ATOMS: atom_id res chain seq x y z
N MET A 1 33.33 5.73 -17.73
CA MET A 1 32.26 4.74 -17.35
C MET A 1 32.36 4.23 -15.90
N THR A 2 33.23 4.81 -15.05
CA THR A 2 33.50 4.35 -13.67
C THR A 2 32.66 5.06 -12.58
N SER A 3 32.10 6.24 -12.85
CA SER A 3 31.33 7.01 -11.83
C SER A 3 29.99 6.35 -11.47
N GLY A 4 29.23 5.84 -12.44
CA GLY A 4 27.91 5.27 -12.17
C GLY A 4 27.92 3.98 -11.32
N ALA A 5 28.94 3.13 -11.50
CA ALA A 5 29.04 1.90 -10.72
C ALA A 5 29.45 2.15 -9.24
N ALA A 6 30.23 3.20 -8.99
CA ALA A 6 30.58 3.61 -7.62
C ALA A 6 29.37 4.24 -6.94
N ASP A 7 28.63 5.11 -7.62
CA ASP A 7 27.41 5.73 -7.11
C ASP A 7 26.33 4.69 -6.78
N ASP A 8 26.17 3.65 -7.60
CA ASP A 8 25.24 2.53 -7.35
C ASP A 8 25.69 1.68 -6.15
N ALA A 9 27.00 1.45 -5.95
CA ALA A 9 27.50 0.70 -4.81
C ALA A 9 27.29 1.47 -3.48
N ASP A 10 27.54 2.77 -3.48
CA ASP A 10 27.31 3.64 -2.33
C ASP A 10 25.81 3.69 -1.99
N ARG A 11 24.95 3.82 -3.02
CA ARG A 11 23.50 3.82 -2.85
C ARG A 11 22.97 2.49 -2.32
N LEU A 12 23.51 1.37 -2.82
CA LEU A 12 23.18 0.03 -2.31
C LEU A 12 23.54 -0.11 -0.82
N GLY A 13 24.72 0.35 -0.41
CA GLY A 13 25.17 0.35 0.99
C GLY A 13 24.24 1.16 1.89
N GLU A 14 23.84 2.37 1.44
CA GLU A 14 22.87 3.23 2.15
C GLU A 14 21.52 2.54 2.32
N LEU A 15 20.97 1.99 1.22
CA LEU A 15 19.67 1.31 1.26
C LEU A 15 19.71 0.05 2.12
N ALA A 16 20.80 -0.72 2.09
CA ALA A 16 20.99 -1.90 2.92
C ALA A 16 20.98 -1.54 4.43
N GLY A 17 21.70 -0.49 4.81
CA GLY A 17 21.72 -0.01 6.19
C GLY A 17 20.34 0.45 6.67
N ARG A 18 19.63 1.25 5.87
CA ARG A 18 18.27 1.71 6.18
C ARG A 18 17.26 0.56 6.23
N LEU A 19 17.35 -0.38 5.30
CA LEU A 19 16.48 -1.57 5.29
C LEU A 19 16.69 -2.43 6.54
N ALA A 20 17.93 -2.61 6.98
CA ALA A 20 18.23 -3.33 8.22
C ALA A 20 17.60 -2.65 9.44
N GLN A 21 17.66 -1.32 9.53
CA GLN A 21 17.02 -0.54 10.59
C GLN A 21 15.49 -0.68 10.58
N VAL A 22 14.87 -0.59 9.39
CA VAL A 22 13.41 -0.77 9.23
C VAL A 22 12.98 -2.18 9.62
N ARG A 23 13.71 -3.20 9.17
CA ARG A 23 13.42 -4.61 9.53
C ARG A 23 13.59 -4.85 11.02
N ALA A 24 14.63 -4.30 11.65
CA ALA A 24 14.84 -4.41 13.09
C ALA A 24 13.70 -3.73 13.88
N ARG A 25 13.21 -2.58 13.43
CA ARG A 25 12.07 -1.90 14.06
C ARG A 25 10.78 -2.72 13.92
N ILE A 26 10.50 -3.29 12.74
CA ILE A 26 9.34 -4.17 12.54
C ILE A 26 9.43 -5.38 13.47
N ALA A 27 10.61 -6.03 13.54
CA ALA A 27 10.82 -7.19 14.42
C ALA A 27 10.61 -6.84 15.90
N GLY A 28 11.14 -5.70 16.35
CA GLY A 28 10.94 -5.20 17.72
C GLY A 28 9.48 -4.91 18.04
N ALA A 29 8.75 -4.28 17.12
CA ALA A 29 7.31 -4.01 17.28
C ALA A 29 6.49 -5.33 17.30
N CYS A 30 6.85 -6.30 16.47
CA CYS A 30 6.24 -7.63 16.49
C CYS A 30 6.49 -8.33 17.83
N GLN A 31 7.74 -8.32 18.31
CA GLN A 31 8.09 -8.91 19.61
C GLN A 31 7.29 -8.27 20.76
N ALA A 32 7.21 -6.94 20.78
CA ALA A 32 6.42 -6.20 21.78
C ALA A 32 4.92 -6.54 21.72
N ALA A 33 4.41 -6.86 20.54
CA ALA A 33 3.02 -7.26 20.31
C ALA A 33 2.77 -8.78 20.48
N GLY A 34 3.78 -9.59 20.81
CA GLY A 34 3.68 -11.04 20.90
C GLY A 34 3.39 -11.73 19.56
N ARG A 35 3.85 -11.14 18.44
CA ARG A 35 3.58 -11.61 17.07
C ARG A 35 4.87 -12.11 16.40
N PRO A 36 4.81 -13.15 15.56
CA PRO A 36 5.94 -13.54 14.73
C PRO A 36 6.29 -12.41 13.72
N PRO A 37 7.60 -12.07 13.55
CA PRO A 37 8.02 -10.99 12.64
C PRO A 37 7.67 -11.24 11.17
N ASP A 38 7.63 -12.49 10.73
CA ASP A 38 7.25 -12.92 9.37
C ASP A 38 5.76 -12.73 9.05
N HIS A 39 4.94 -12.42 10.05
CA HIS A 39 3.53 -12.07 9.87
C HIS A 39 3.33 -10.60 9.42
N VAL A 40 4.40 -9.82 9.28
CA VAL A 40 4.32 -8.41 8.85
C VAL A 40 5.22 -8.17 7.64
N ALA A 41 4.60 -7.93 6.50
CA ALA A 41 5.28 -7.60 5.27
C ALA A 41 5.61 -6.09 5.19
N LEU A 42 6.79 -5.78 4.65
CA LEU A 42 7.22 -4.42 4.33
C LEU A 42 6.84 -4.07 2.90
N ILE A 43 6.06 -3.01 2.69
CA ILE A 43 5.85 -2.39 1.39
C ILE A 43 6.76 -1.16 1.31
N ALA A 44 7.74 -1.18 0.41
CA ALA A 44 8.63 -0.06 0.15
C ALA A 44 7.91 1.00 -0.71
N ILE A 45 7.68 2.19 -0.16
CA ILE A 45 7.02 3.29 -0.87
C ILE A 45 8.05 4.09 -1.68
N THR A 46 8.10 3.85 -2.97
CA THR A 46 9.15 4.35 -3.88
C THR A 46 8.74 5.58 -4.70
N LYS A 47 7.61 6.22 -4.35
CA LYS A 47 7.22 7.50 -4.99
C LYS A 47 8.37 8.50 -4.95
N THR A 48 8.61 9.21 -6.06
CA THR A 48 9.69 10.19 -6.28
C THR A 48 11.11 9.62 -6.39
N PHE A 49 11.29 8.30 -6.27
CA PHE A 49 12.57 7.63 -6.44
C PHE A 49 12.62 6.86 -7.77
N PRO A 50 13.81 6.67 -8.37
CA PRO A 50 13.95 6.03 -9.69
C PRO A 50 13.75 4.51 -9.63
N ALA A 51 13.60 3.89 -10.81
CA ALA A 51 13.50 2.43 -10.94
C ALA A 51 14.80 1.70 -10.53
N SER A 52 15.96 2.37 -10.57
CA SER A 52 17.22 1.84 -10.04
C SER A 52 17.13 1.56 -8.52
N ASP A 53 16.50 2.44 -7.73
CA ASP A 53 16.30 2.19 -6.31
C ASP A 53 15.37 0.98 -6.06
N VAL A 54 14.37 0.77 -6.93
CA VAL A 54 13.54 -0.45 -6.90
C VAL A 54 14.39 -1.69 -7.16
N ALA A 55 15.28 -1.65 -8.16
CA ALA A 55 16.17 -2.77 -8.49
C ALA A 55 17.16 -3.07 -7.35
N LEU A 56 17.76 -2.03 -6.75
CA LEU A 56 18.65 -2.17 -5.60
C LEU A 56 17.93 -2.77 -4.38
N LEU A 57 16.74 -2.27 -4.04
CA LEU A 57 15.95 -2.83 -2.93
C LEU A 57 15.49 -4.27 -3.20
N ALA A 58 15.14 -4.59 -4.46
CA ALA A 58 14.79 -5.96 -4.85
C ALA A 58 15.99 -6.91 -4.68
N SER A 59 17.21 -6.48 -5.02
CA SER A 59 18.43 -7.28 -4.79
C SER A 59 18.70 -7.53 -3.29
N LEU A 60 18.21 -6.63 -2.41
CA LEU A 60 18.25 -6.77 -0.95
C LEU A 60 17.05 -7.58 -0.39
N GLY A 61 16.26 -8.20 -1.26
CA GLY A 61 15.14 -9.08 -0.90
C GLY A 61 13.86 -8.35 -0.51
N VAL A 62 13.64 -7.11 -0.98
CA VAL A 62 12.33 -6.45 -0.91
C VAL A 62 11.49 -6.93 -2.08
N THR A 63 10.29 -7.41 -1.82
CA THR A 63 9.37 -7.98 -2.82
C THR A 63 8.21 -7.07 -3.17
N ASP A 64 7.79 -6.23 -2.23
CA ASP A 64 6.57 -5.43 -2.32
C ASP A 64 6.87 -3.94 -2.39
N PHE A 65 6.39 -3.27 -3.44
CA PHE A 65 6.65 -1.86 -3.72
C PHE A 65 5.36 -1.08 -3.91
N GLY A 66 5.29 0.11 -3.31
CA GLY A 66 4.10 0.94 -3.30
C GLY A 66 4.27 2.27 -4.03
N GLU A 67 3.29 2.61 -4.86
CA GLU A 67 3.24 3.84 -5.63
C GLU A 67 1.92 4.60 -5.43
N ASN A 68 2.01 5.94 -5.55
CA ASN A 68 0.87 6.83 -5.29
C ASN A 68 0.24 7.42 -6.56
N ARG A 69 1.00 7.58 -7.64
CA ARG A 69 0.59 8.29 -8.85
C ARG A 69 0.87 7.45 -10.08
N ASP A 70 -0.16 7.20 -10.87
CA ASP A 70 -0.07 6.38 -12.09
C ASP A 70 0.96 6.91 -13.10
N GLN A 71 1.02 8.25 -13.26
CA GLN A 71 1.97 8.88 -14.20
C GLN A 71 3.44 8.59 -13.86
N GLU A 72 3.74 8.32 -12.58
CA GLU A 72 5.06 7.96 -12.11
C GLU A 72 5.25 6.42 -12.07
N ALA A 73 4.21 5.72 -11.61
CA ALA A 73 4.25 4.30 -11.38
C ALA A 73 4.33 3.47 -12.67
N ALA A 74 3.55 3.80 -13.69
CA ALA A 74 3.51 3.03 -14.93
C ALA A 74 4.88 3.02 -15.67
N PRO A 75 5.55 4.14 -15.92
CA PRO A 75 6.89 4.13 -16.52
C PRO A 75 7.94 3.48 -15.59
N LYS A 76 7.83 3.65 -14.26
CA LYS A 76 8.74 3.02 -13.30
C LYS A 76 8.61 1.49 -13.32
N ALA A 77 7.40 0.96 -13.36
CA ALA A 77 7.16 -0.49 -13.45
C ALA A 77 7.75 -1.07 -14.75
N ALA A 78 7.59 -0.37 -15.87
CA ALA A 78 8.20 -0.76 -17.14
C ALA A 78 9.74 -0.73 -17.07
N ALA A 79 10.31 0.32 -16.48
CA ALA A 79 11.76 0.44 -16.29
C ALA A 79 12.33 -0.63 -15.36
N ALA A 80 11.65 -0.95 -14.25
CA ALA A 80 12.05 -2.05 -13.35
C ALA A 80 12.04 -3.39 -14.08
N THR A 81 11.03 -3.65 -14.91
CA THR A 81 10.98 -4.86 -15.75
C THR A 81 12.14 -4.91 -16.74
N ALA A 82 12.52 -3.79 -17.35
CA ALA A 82 13.68 -3.70 -18.24
C ALA A 82 15.02 -3.95 -17.52
N LEU A 83 15.08 -3.65 -16.21
CA LEU A 83 16.20 -3.98 -15.32
C LEU A 83 16.16 -5.45 -14.81
N GLY A 84 15.22 -6.27 -15.30
CA GLY A 84 15.09 -7.68 -14.92
C GLY A 84 14.36 -7.91 -13.59
N VAL A 85 13.74 -6.88 -13.01
CA VAL A 85 13.07 -6.96 -11.71
C VAL A 85 11.55 -7.00 -11.90
N ARG A 86 10.90 -7.96 -11.26
CA ARG A 86 9.43 -8.13 -11.28
C ARG A 86 8.88 -8.13 -9.86
N PRO A 87 8.79 -6.96 -9.21
CA PRO A 87 8.26 -6.85 -7.86
C PRO A 87 6.74 -6.94 -7.86
N ARG A 88 6.16 -7.19 -6.70
CA ARG A 88 4.72 -7.04 -6.48
C ARG A 88 4.39 -5.57 -6.31
N TRP A 89 3.63 -5.01 -7.26
CA TRP A 89 3.28 -3.60 -7.26
C TRP A 89 1.99 -3.33 -6.50
N HIS A 90 2.06 -2.43 -5.53
CA HIS A 90 0.91 -1.92 -4.78
C HIS A 90 0.60 -0.48 -5.21
N PHE A 91 -0.60 -0.25 -5.70
CA PHE A 91 -1.09 1.11 -5.91
C PHE A 91 -1.81 1.58 -4.62
N VAL A 92 -1.23 2.58 -3.93
CA VAL A 92 -1.71 3.02 -2.61
C VAL A 92 -2.31 4.43 -2.61
N GLY A 93 -2.17 5.18 -3.71
CA GLY A 93 -2.78 6.51 -3.88
C GLY A 93 -4.26 6.46 -4.24
N GLN A 94 -4.96 7.57 -4.12
CA GLN A 94 -6.34 7.67 -4.59
C GLN A 94 -6.42 7.39 -6.10
N LEU A 95 -7.23 6.40 -6.49
CA LEU A 95 -7.36 5.98 -7.87
C LEU A 95 -8.54 6.64 -8.56
N GLN A 96 -8.24 7.47 -9.56
CA GLN A 96 -9.25 8.01 -10.46
C GLN A 96 -9.69 6.97 -11.49
N VAL A 97 -10.99 6.92 -11.82
CA VAL A 97 -11.56 5.91 -12.74
C VAL A 97 -10.89 5.95 -14.12
N ASN A 98 -10.54 7.12 -14.62
CA ASN A 98 -9.85 7.29 -15.91
C ASN A 98 -8.41 6.74 -15.94
N LYS A 99 -7.82 6.42 -14.76
CA LYS A 99 -6.48 5.83 -14.62
C LYS A 99 -6.50 4.31 -14.45
N VAL A 100 -7.67 3.72 -14.19
CA VAL A 100 -7.82 2.28 -13.92
C VAL A 100 -7.20 1.42 -15.01
N ALA A 101 -7.44 1.73 -16.30
CA ALA A 101 -6.90 0.96 -17.42
C ALA A 101 -5.36 0.94 -17.47
N SER A 102 -4.70 1.99 -16.98
CA SER A 102 -3.24 2.04 -16.84
C SER A 102 -2.77 1.23 -15.63
N VAL A 103 -3.38 1.47 -14.47
CA VAL A 103 -3.00 0.84 -13.19
C VAL A 103 -3.12 -0.68 -13.25
N VAL A 104 -4.19 -1.21 -13.83
CA VAL A 104 -4.42 -2.66 -13.97
C VAL A 104 -3.31 -3.36 -14.75
N ARG A 105 -2.59 -2.67 -15.65
CA ARG A 105 -1.52 -3.29 -16.44
C ARG A 105 -0.28 -3.66 -15.62
N TYR A 106 -0.01 -2.96 -14.51
CA TYR A 106 1.19 -3.20 -13.70
C TYR A 106 0.90 -3.55 -12.24
N ALA A 107 -0.18 -2.99 -11.63
CA ALA A 107 -0.45 -3.19 -10.22
C ALA A 107 -1.01 -4.60 -9.95
N ASP A 108 -0.45 -5.28 -8.97
CA ASP A 108 -0.93 -6.57 -8.47
C ASP A 108 -1.91 -6.37 -7.32
N VAL A 109 -1.76 -5.27 -6.59
CA VAL A 109 -2.63 -4.90 -5.46
C VAL A 109 -3.04 -3.44 -5.59
N VAL A 110 -4.35 -3.16 -5.52
CA VAL A 110 -4.90 -1.81 -5.40
C VAL A 110 -5.46 -1.64 -4.00
N GLN A 111 -4.85 -0.75 -3.21
CA GLN A 111 -5.18 -0.58 -1.80
C GLN A 111 -6.18 0.56 -1.51
N SER A 112 -6.59 1.29 -2.53
CA SER A 112 -7.39 2.52 -2.41
C SER A 112 -8.81 2.37 -2.95
N VAL A 113 -9.40 1.17 -2.81
CA VAL A 113 -10.77 0.93 -3.26
C VAL A 113 -11.74 1.47 -2.22
N ASP A 114 -12.51 2.50 -2.57
CA ASP A 114 -13.36 3.24 -1.64
C ASP A 114 -14.82 3.42 -2.12
N ARG A 115 -15.16 3.02 -3.35
CA ARG A 115 -16.49 3.23 -3.94
C ARG A 115 -16.84 2.21 -5.03
N ILE A 116 -18.12 1.90 -5.18
CA ILE A 116 -18.65 0.90 -6.13
C ILE A 116 -18.26 1.21 -7.59
N ARG A 117 -18.28 2.50 -7.99
CA ARG A 117 -17.88 2.90 -9.36
C ARG A 117 -16.45 2.49 -9.67
N LEU A 118 -15.55 2.57 -8.69
CA LEU A 118 -14.15 2.15 -8.84
C LEU A 118 -14.03 0.62 -8.92
N VAL A 119 -14.78 -0.12 -8.10
CA VAL A 119 -14.83 -1.59 -8.12
C VAL A 119 -15.23 -2.09 -9.51
N ARG A 120 -16.33 -1.56 -10.06
CA ARG A 120 -16.80 -1.94 -11.41
C ARG A 120 -15.77 -1.64 -12.48
N ALA A 121 -15.14 -0.46 -12.43
CA ALA A 121 -14.12 -0.08 -13.41
C ALA A 121 -12.89 -1.00 -13.33
N LEU A 122 -12.45 -1.34 -12.12
CA LEU A 122 -11.33 -2.27 -11.90
C LEU A 122 -11.67 -3.67 -12.43
N GLY A 123 -12.85 -4.22 -12.09
CA GLY A 123 -13.29 -5.55 -12.55
C GLY A 123 -13.34 -5.64 -14.07
N THR A 124 -14.02 -4.69 -14.74
CA THR A 124 -14.07 -4.64 -16.20
C THR A 124 -12.65 -4.60 -16.81
N ARG A 125 -11.77 -3.72 -16.32
CA ARG A 125 -10.43 -3.57 -16.91
C ARG A 125 -9.49 -4.71 -16.57
N ALA A 126 -9.64 -5.35 -15.42
CA ALA A 126 -8.86 -6.52 -15.05
C ALA A 126 -9.26 -7.72 -15.93
N ALA A 127 -10.56 -7.96 -16.11
CA ALA A 127 -11.07 -8.99 -17.02
C ALA A 127 -10.63 -8.76 -18.47
N ASP A 128 -10.78 -7.53 -19.00
CA ASP A 128 -10.33 -7.15 -20.34
C ASP A 128 -8.81 -7.40 -20.56
N ALA A 129 -8.01 -7.23 -19.51
CA ALA A 129 -6.56 -7.42 -19.54
C ALA A 129 -6.12 -8.87 -19.24
N GLY A 130 -7.05 -9.78 -18.94
CA GLY A 130 -6.74 -11.14 -18.51
C GLY A 130 -5.93 -11.19 -17.21
N ARG A 131 -6.10 -10.20 -16.31
CA ARG A 131 -5.38 -10.09 -15.05
C ARG A 131 -6.26 -10.33 -13.85
N GLN A 132 -5.63 -10.83 -12.79
CA GLN A 132 -6.21 -10.88 -11.45
C GLN A 132 -5.55 -9.79 -10.58
N VAL A 133 -6.37 -8.88 -10.03
CA VAL A 133 -5.90 -7.78 -9.19
C VAL A 133 -6.47 -7.94 -7.79
N SER A 134 -5.60 -7.95 -6.78
CA SER A 134 -6.03 -7.96 -5.38
C SER A 134 -6.45 -6.55 -4.97
N CYS A 135 -7.62 -6.43 -4.34
CA CYS A 135 -8.17 -5.15 -3.90
C CYS A 135 -8.27 -5.09 -2.37
N LEU A 136 -7.73 -4.02 -1.78
CA LEU A 136 -8.01 -3.67 -0.39
C LEU A 136 -9.00 -2.51 -0.36
N ILE A 137 -9.96 -2.61 0.55
CA ILE A 137 -10.90 -1.51 0.77
C ILE A 137 -10.21 -0.48 1.65
N GLN A 138 -10.06 0.74 1.14
CA GLN A 138 -9.59 1.85 1.94
C GLN A 138 -10.71 2.33 2.86
N VAL A 139 -10.43 2.32 4.17
CA VAL A 139 -11.38 2.75 5.21
C VAL A 139 -11.02 4.15 5.68
N ASN A 140 -12.02 5.03 5.75
CA ASN A 140 -11.89 6.33 6.41
C ASN A 140 -12.06 6.13 7.92
N LEU A 141 -10.99 6.38 8.66
CA LEU A 141 -10.97 6.25 10.13
C LEU A 141 -11.07 7.61 10.86
N ASP A 142 -11.37 8.68 10.12
CA ASP A 142 -11.55 10.01 10.71
C ASP A 142 -12.97 10.12 11.32
N PRO A 143 -13.10 10.23 12.67
CA PRO A 143 -14.40 10.33 13.31
C PRO A 143 -15.16 11.61 12.92
N ASP A 144 -14.44 12.68 12.53
CA ASP A 144 -15.05 13.94 12.13
C ASP A 144 -15.63 13.86 10.71
N ALA A 145 -15.16 12.94 9.88
CA ALA A 145 -15.70 12.72 8.54
C ALA A 145 -17.15 12.20 8.59
N ALA A 146 -17.45 11.33 9.54
CA ALA A 146 -18.81 10.83 9.78
C ALA A 146 -19.77 11.95 10.23
N ALA A 147 -19.29 12.84 11.11
CA ALA A 147 -20.08 13.97 11.60
C ALA A 147 -20.31 15.06 10.54
N ALA A 148 -19.38 15.21 9.60
CA ALA A 148 -19.44 16.23 8.54
C ALA A 148 -20.33 15.86 7.35
N GLY A 149 -20.90 14.65 7.30
CA GLY A 149 -21.70 14.18 6.16
C GLY A 149 -20.93 14.20 4.82
N ARG A 150 -19.62 14.00 4.86
CA ARG A 150 -18.74 14.14 3.69
C ARG A 150 -19.02 13.05 2.70
N ASP A 151 -19.42 13.45 1.51
CA ASP A 151 -19.62 12.59 0.36
C ASP A 151 -18.28 12.20 -0.28
N HIS A 152 -18.27 11.08 -1.01
CA HIS A 152 -17.13 10.61 -1.79
C HIS A 152 -16.70 11.70 -2.80
N GLY A 153 -15.56 12.34 -2.57
CA GLY A 153 -15.01 13.34 -3.48
C GLY A 153 -14.50 14.62 -2.83
N ASP A 154 -14.69 14.80 -1.54
CA ASP A 154 -14.04 15.89 -0.80
C ASP A 154 -12.50 15.72 -0.89
N PRO A 155 -11.72 16.79 -1.15
CA PRO A 155 -10.25 16.76 -1.19
C PRO A 155 -9.59 16.38 0.14
N GLY A 156 -10.36 15.94 1.14
CA GLY A 156 -9.90 15.31 2.37
C GLY A 156 -9.26 13.93 2.14
N ARG A 157 -9.15 13.16 3.19
CA ARG A 157 -8.63 11.79 3.12
C ARG A 157 -9.65 10.87 2.48
N GLY A 158 -9.25 10.15 1.41
CA GLY A 158 -10.07 9.13 0.78
C GLY A 158 -10.36 7.96 1.71
N GLY A 159 -11.35 7.17 1.36
CA GLY A 159 -11.75 5.95 2.07
C GLY A 159 -13.26 5.88 2.23
N ALA A 160 -13.78 4.65 2.23
CA ALA A 160 -15.17 4.36 2.50
C ALA A 160 -15.48 4.52 4.00
N MET A 161 -16.69 4.94 4.32
CA MET A 161 -17.14 4.95 5.71
C MET A 161 -17.24 3.50 6.23
N PRO A 162 -16.94 3.25 7.52
CA PRO A 162 -16.98 1.89 8.10
C PRO A 162 -18.24 1.10 7.77
N ALA A 163 -19.41 1.74 7.77
CA ALA A 163 -20.68 1.10 7.45
C ALA A 163 -20.82 0.64 5.98
N GLU A 164 -20.02 1.19 5.06
CA GLU A 164 -20.05 0.86 3.63
C GLU A 164 -19.10 -0.28 3.27
N VAL A 165 -18.13 -0.60 4.15
CA VAL A 165 -17.06 -1.56 3.88
C VAL A 165 -17.57 -2.96 3.55
N PRO A 166 -18.57 -3.54 4.26
CA PRO A 166 -19.11 -4.86 3.89
C PRO A 166 -19.69 -4.90 2.48
N LYS A 167 -20.47 -3.89 2.10
CA LYS A 167 -21.04 -3.78 0.75
C LYS A 167 -19.97 -3.67 -0.35
N LEU A 168 -18.88 -2.97 -0.06
CA LEU A 168 -17.74 -2.87 -0.99
C LEU A 168 -16.99 -4.20 -1.08
N ALA A 169 -16.84 -4.92 0.04
CA ALA A 169 -16.23 -6.25 0.08
C ALA A 169 -16.98 -7.25 -0.81
N ASP A 170 -18.29 -7.32 -0.65
CA ASP A 170 -19.15 -8.15 -1.48
C ASP A 170 -19.06 -7.77 -2.96
N ALA A 171 -19.05 -6.47 -3.25
CA ALA A 171 -18.94 -5.98 -4.62
C ALA A 171 -17.57 -6.33 -5.27
N VAL A 172 -16.47 -6.29 -4.53
CA VAL A 172 -15.14 -6.72 -5.01
C VAL A 172 -15.13 -8.23 -5.25
N ALA A 173 -15.62 -9.01 -4.29
CA ALA A 173 -15.66 -10.48 -4.38
C ALA A 173 -16.52 -11.00 -5.54
N ALA A 174 -17.53 -10.22 -5.97
CA ALA A 174 -18.41 -10.55 -7.07
C ALA A 174 -17.89 -10.16 -8.46
N GLN A 175 -16.71 -9.50 -8.56
CA GLN A 175 -16.14 -9.09 -9.85
C GLN A 175 -15.14 -10.11 -10.38
N ASP A 176 -15.33 -10.53 -11.62
CA ASP A 176 -14.29 -11.26 -12.35
C ASP A 176 -13.01 -10.42 -12.46
N GLY A 177 -11.84 -11.08 -12.38
CA GLY A 177 -10.54 -10.40 -12.43
C GLY A 177 -10.15 -9.65 -11.16
N LEU A 178 -10.99 -9.65 -10.11
CA LEU A 178 -10.63 -9.11 -8.80
C LEU A 178 -10.59 -10.19 -7.72
N SER A 179 -9.80 -9.94 -6.69
CA SER A 179 -9.84 -10.68 -5.42
C SER A 179 -9.90 -9.70 -4.26
N LEU A 180 -10.68 -10.01 -3.24
CA LEU A 180 -10.70 -9.22 -2.02
C LEU A 180 -9.52 -9.63 -1.14
N GLY A 181 -8.51 -8.75 -1.02
CA GLY A 181 -7.31 -9.00 -0.20
C GLY A 181 -7.48 -8.59 1.27
N GLY A 182 -8.35 -7.63 1.56
CA GLY A 182 -8.56 -7.12 2.92
C GLY A 182 -8.85 -5.63 2.98
N VAL A 183 -8.27 -4.93 3.97
CA VAL A 183 -8.51 -3.51 4.23
C VAL A 183 -7.22 -2.70 4.29
N MET A 184 -7.32 -1.41 4.02
CA MET A 184 -6.23 -0.45 4.17
C MET A 184 -6.75 0.82 4.86
N ALA A 185 -5.90 1.43 5.68
CA ALA A 185 -6.17 2.77 6.19
C ALA A 185 -4.90 3.59 6.47
N VAL A 186 -5.11 4.90 6.61
CA VAL A 186 -4.15 5.86 7.14
C VAL A 186 -4.75 6.47 8.39
N ALA A 187 -3.99 6.50 9.49
CA ALA A 187 -4.46 7.07 10.74
C ALA A 187 -4.77 8.58 10.60
N PRO A 188 -5.76 9.12 11.33
CA PRO A 188 -6.07 10.54 11.35
C PRO A 188 -4.86 11.38 11.82
N LEU A 189 -4.61 12.52 11.16
CA LEU A 189 -3.53 13.44 11.57
C LEU A 189 -3.88 14.12 12.89
N GLY A 190 -2.85 14.33 13.72
CA GLY A 190 -3.00 15.05 14.97
C GLY A 190 -3.75 14.28 16.06
N ARG A 191 -4.03 13.01 15.85
CA ARG A 191 -4.67 12.11 16.82
C ARG A 191 -3.80 10.89 17.09
N PRO A 192 -3.87 10.27 18.29
CA PRO A 192 -3.23 8.99 18.55
C PRO A 192 -3.67 7.93 17.54
N PRO A 193 -2.76 7.19 16.89
CA PRO A 193 -3.13 6.25 15.82
C PRO A 193 -3.74 4.94 16.33
N GLY A 194 -3.43 4.50 17.54
CA GLY A 194 -3.87 3.23 18.11
C GLY A 194 -5.38 2.99 18.05
N PRO A 195 -6.23 3.93 18.52
CA PRO A 195 -7.69 3.76 18.43
C PRO A 195 -8.20 3.58 16.99
N ALA A 196 -7.63 4.30 16.03
CA ALA A 196 -7.99 4.16 14.61
C ALA A 196 -7.58 2.79 14.07
N PHE A 197 -6.39 2.30 14.37
CA PHE A 197 -5.94 0.98 13.92
C PHE A 197 -6.72 -0.16 14.60
N ARG A 198 -7.13 0.01 15.86
CA ARG A 198 -8.04 -0.94 16.52
C ARG A 198 -9.39 -1.03 15.81
N MET A 199 -9.96 0.09 15.41
CA MET A 199 -11.18 0.12 14.60
C MET A 199 -10.97 -0.60 13.26
N LEU A 200 -9.83 -0.36 12.58
CA LEU A 200 -9.51 -1.05 11.34
C LEU A 200 -9.44 -2.56 11.52
N ARG A 201 -8.81 -3.04 12.60
CA ARG A 201 -8.77 -4.47 12.94
C ARG A 201 -10.16 -5.07 13.11
N GLN A 202 -11.05 -4.40 13.87
CA GLN A 202 -12.42 -4.86 14.05
C GLN A 202 -13.18 -4.96 12.72
N ILE A 203 -13.03 -3.98 11.84
CA ILE A 203 -13.60 -4.02 10.50
C ILE A 203 -13.02 -5.19 9.70
N ALA A 204 -11.70 -5.41 9.74
CA ALA A 204 -11.05 -6.53 9.06
C ALA A 204 -11.55 -7.90 9.56
N GLU A 205 -11.81 -8.04 10.86
CA GLU A 205 -12.38 -9.25 11.45
C GLU A 205 -13.79 -9.54 10.91
N VAL A 206 -14.64 -8.51 10.81
CA VAL A 206 -15.99 -8.63 10.20
C VAL A 206 -15.89 -9.06 8.74
N ILE A 207 -15.01 -8.42 7.97
CA ILE A 207 -14.82 -8.76 6.55
C ILE A 207 -14.29 -10.18 6.39
N ARG A 208 -13.32 -10.59 7.19
CA ARG A 208 -12.72 -11.93 7.13
C ARG A 208 -13.71 -13.02 7.52
N ALA A 209 -14.67 -12.75 8.38
CA ALA A 209 -15.73 -13.72 8.73
C ALA A 209 -16.61 -14.05 7.51
N ALA A 210 -16.90 -13.07 6.64
CA ALA A 210 -17.66 -13.27 5.41
C ALA A 210 -16.77 -13.70 4.22
N HIS A 211 -15.53 -13.24 4.18
CA HIS A 211 -14.55 -13.45 3.10
C HIS A 211 -13.23 -13.95 3.68
N PRO A 212 -13.05 -15.24 3.97
CA PRO A 212 -11.88 -15.79 4.70
C PRO A 212 -10.52 -15.49 4.06
N GLY A 213 -10.48 -15.28 2.74
CA GLY A 213 -9.27 -14.88 2.00
C GLY A 213 -8.85 -13.43 2.19
N ALA A 214 -9.69 -12.57 2.79
CA ALA A 214 -9.42 -11.14 3.02
C ALA A 214 -8.56 -10.94 4.28
N THR A 215 -7.30 -11.35 4.24
CA THR A 215 -6.42 -11.41 5.42
C THR A 215 -5.51 -10.20 5.59
N MET A 216 -5.38 -9.35 4.56
CA MET A 216 -4.46 -8.20 4.60
C MET A 216 -5.06 -7.05 5.42
N ILE A 217 -4.26 -6.54 6.36
CA ILE A 217 -4.50 -5.28 7.06
C ILE A 217 -3.30 -4.39 6.74
N SER A 218 -3.46 -3.47 5.77
CA SER A 218 -2.41 -2.55 5.38
C SER A 218 -2.56 -1.24 6.16
N ALA A 219 -1.72 -1.06 7.16
CA ALA A 219 -1.72 0.10 8.05
C ALA A 219 -0.33 0.34 8.62
N GLY A 220 -0.07 1.59 9.03
CA GLY A 220 1.22 1.99 9.58
C GLY A 220 2.22 2.45 8.52
N MET A 221 2.85 3.57 8.83
CA MET A 221 3.91 4.22 8.07
C MET A 221 5.11 4.47 9.00
N SER A 222 6.14 5.18 8.54
CA SER A 222 7.36 5.44 9.32
C SER A 222 7.10 6.04 10.71
N GLY A 223 6.00 6.76 10.92
CA GLY A 223 5.69 7.44 12.18
C GLY A 223 4.83 6.63 13.16
N ASP A 224 4.08 5.63 12.68
CA ASP A 224 3.02 4.95 13.44
C ASP A 224 2.96 3.43 13.20
N LEU A 225 4.07 2.84 12.68
CA LEU A 225 4.09 1.41 12.35
C LEU A 225 4.03 0.52 13.61
N ASP A 226 4.58 0.99 14.74
CA ASP A 226 4.61 0.20 15.97
C ASP A 226 3.19 -0.02 16.50
N GLU A 227 2.39 1.05 16.53
CA GLU A 227 0.98 1.00 16.93
C GLU A 227 0.14 0.18 15.93
N ALA A 228 0.43 0.32 14.62
CA ALA A 228 -0.28 -0.47 13.61
C ALA A 228 0.00 -1.97 13.78
N ILE A 229 1.25 -2.35 14.04
CA ILE A 229 1.64 -3.74 14.29
C ILE A 229 0.98 -4.26 15.57
N ALA A 230 0.96 -3.48 16.65
CA ALA A 230 0.30 -3.84 17.90
C ALA A 230 -1.20 -4.10 17.70
N GLU A 231 -1.84 -3.34 16.81
CA GLU A 231 -3.27 -3.48 16.49
C GLU A 231 -3.53 -4.44 15.30
N GLY A 232 -2.54 -5.25 14.88
CA GLY A 232 -2.76 -6.37 13.97
C GLY A 232 -2.45 -6.09 12.49
N ALA A 233 -1.80 -4.99 12.13
CA ALA A 233 -1.36 -4.77 10.75
C ALA A 233 -0.51 -5.95 10.24
N THR A 234 -0.78 -6.38 9.02
CA THR A 234 -0.03 -7.44 8.31
C THR A 234 0.91 -6.86 7.27
N HIS A 235 0.69 -5.60 6.88
CA HIS A 235 1.51 -4.88 5.90
C HIS A 235 1.74 -3.45 6.39
N VAL A 236 3.01 -3.05 6.47
CA VAL A 236 3.42 -1.68 6.80
C VAL A 236 4.02 -1.00 5.57
N ARG A 237 3.77 0.30 5.40
CA ARG A 237 4.17 1.08 4.23
C ARG A 237 5.26 2.08 4.63
N VAL A 238 6.50 1.81 4.24
CA VAL A 238 7.66 2.63 4.65
C VAL A 238 8.30 3.29 3.43
N GLY A 239 8.40 4.61 3.45
CA GLY A 239 9.06 5.41 2.41
C GLY A 239 10.29 6.11 2.96
N THR A 240 10.12 7.23 3.64
CA THR A 240 11.22 8.12 4.07
C THR A 240 12.27 7.43 4.95
N ALA A 241 11.87 6.54 5.86
CA ALA A 241 12.81 5.82 6.71
C ALA A 241 13.69 4.84 5.90
N LEU A 242 13.20 4.34 4.76
CA LEU A 242 13.89 3.39 3.89
C LEU A 242 14.72 4.09 2.80
N LEU A 243 14.13 5.06 2.11
CA LEU A 243 14.72 5.69 0.91
C LEU A 243 15.40 7.02 1.19
N GLY A 244 15.14 7.62 2.35
CA GLY A 244 15.66 8.94 2.72
C GLY A 244 14.71 10.09 2.37
N GLY A 245 15.21 11.33 2.53
CA GLY A 245 14.51 12.53 2.11
C GLY A 245 14.28 12.55 0.61
N ARG A 246 13.21 13.23 0.17
CA ARG A 246 12.93 13.40 -1.28
C ARG A 246 14.12 14.07 -1.96
N PRO A 247 14.61 13.57 -3.09
CA PRO A 247 15.57 14.33 -3.89
C PRO A 247 14.92 15.67 -4.29
N PRO A 248 15.68 16.77 -4.31
CA PRO A 248 15.17 18.04 -4.79
C PRO A 248 14.65 17.85 -6.22
N PHE A 249 13.45 18.38 -6.52
CA PHE A 249 12.91 18.37 -7.86
C PHE A 249 13.89 19.09 -8.79
N VAL A 250 14.60 18.36 -9.63
CA VAL A 250 15.26 18.95 -10.79
C VAL A 250 14.13 19.24 -11.78
N ARG A 251 13.84 20.54 -11.98
CA ARG A 251 12.88 21.03 -12.98
C ARG A 251 13.47 20.91 -14.37
#